data_0e5ee7f495b64639724d9c27e664eeea
#
_entry.id   0e5ee7f495b64639724d9c27e664eeea
#
_cell.length_a   1.000
_cell.length_b   1.000
_cell.length_c   1.000
_cell.angle_alpha   90.00
_cell.angle_beta   90.00
_cell.angle_gamma   90.00
#
_symmetry.space_group_name_H-M   'P 1'
#
loop_
_entity.id
_entity.type
_entity.pdbx_description
1 polymer ?
#
loop_
_entity_poly.entity_id
_entity_poly.type
_entity_poly.pdbx_seq_one_letter_code
_entity_poly.pdbx_strand_id
1 'polypeptide(L)'
;MERPVPFRCGHRQFYIYPVTLGKMYVLQKQYETLEINPQNIAKNTSLEFLRLAEEKKRECCTIIAIHTCKTKDEIFSPKIIAERRNILMKKATKEDIASFLMMFLSNDKTAAFIKYYGIDKEQERLHKVMEVKEQSGKNSINFGAKSLYGSFIHPLLEMGFSWEEIVWQRSYTNLRMLLADKPNSVYVTDEELKKLPASVRDTDGLEANDPENAKRIMAIFKNKGIEVG
;
A
#
# COMPACT_ATOMS: atom_id res chain seq x y z
N MET A 1 -5.93 -6.73 5.93
CA MET A 1 -6.71 -5.47 5.77
C MET A 1 -6.42 -4.57 6.95
N GLU A 2 -6.12 -3.32 6.69
CA GLU A 2 -5.87 -2.33 7.72
C GLU A 2 -7.16 -2.00 8.48
N ARG A 3 -7.07 -1.96 9.82
CA ARG A 3 -8.19 -1.61 10.70
C ARG A 3 -7.95 -0.24 11.32
N PRO A 4 -9.00 0.55 11.60
CA PRO A 4 -8.86 1.78 12.37
C PRO A 4 -8.24 1.50 13.74
N VAL A 5 -7.30 2.33 14.16
CA VAL A 5 -6.61 2.22 15.45
C VAL A 5 -7.29 3.16 16.45
N PRO A 6 -7.91 2.66 17.52
CA PRO A 6 -8.54 3.51 18.52
C PRO A 6 -7.49 4.14 19.44
N PHE A 7 -7.73 5.38 19.86
CA PHE A 7 -6.99 6.03 20.94
C PHE A 7 -7.90 6.97 21.72
N ARG A 8 -7.52 7.29 22.95
CA ARG A 8 -8.23 8.24 23.80
C ARG A 8 -7.43 9.51 23.99
N CYS A 9 -8.12 10.65 23.95
CA CYS A 9 -7.55 11.95 24.29
C CYS A 9 -8.53 12.66 25.24
N GLY A 10 -8.17 12.75 26.52
CA GLY A 10 -9.09 13.10 27.58
C GLY A 10 -10.24 12.08 27.71
N HIS A 11 -11.47 12.59 27.69
CA HIS A 11 -12.67 11.72 27.75
C HIS A 11 -13.19 11.28 26.37
N ARG A 12 -12.59 11.75 25.28
CA ARG A 12 -13.05 11.45 23.93
C ARG A 12 -12.23 10.34 23.30
N GLN A 13 -12.93 9.40 22.65
CA GLN A 13 -12.33 8.35 21.84
C GLN A 13 -12.23 8.80 20.39
N PHE A 14 -11.07 8.60 19.81
CA PHE A 14 -10.77 8.83 18.41
C PHE A 14 -10.32 7.55 17.73
N TYR A 15 -10.37 7.54 16.40
CA TYR A 15 -9.87 6.45 15.57
C TYR A 15 -8.93 7.02 14.50
N ILE A 16 -7.77 6.42 14.36
CA ILE A 16 -6.88 6.69 13.24
C ILE A 16 -7.30 5.75 12.11
N TYR A 17 -7.76 6.33 11.02
CA TYR A 17 -8.18 5.58 9.84
C TYR A 17 -7.03 5.37 8.86
N PRO A 18 -7.03 4.23 8.12
CA PRO A 18 -6.08 4.00 7.04
C PRO A 18 -6.01 5.17 6.08
N VAL A 19 -4.82 5.41 5.54
CA VAL A 19 -4.56 6.55 4.67
C VAL A 19 -4.99 6.20 3.25
N THR A 20 -5.88 7.03 2.67
CA THR A 20 -6.28 6.97 1.26
C THR A 20 -5.39 7.90 0.43
N LEU A 21 -5.36 7.73 -0.91
CA LEU A 21 -4.56 8.56 -1.79
C LEU A 21 -4.91 10.06 -1.66
N GLY A 22 -6.21 10.39 -1.60
CA GLY A 22 -6.67 11.76 -1.40
C GLY A 22 -6.28 12.35 -0.05
N LYS A 23 -6.33 11.51 1.02
CA LYS A 23 -5.86 11.92 2.35
C LYS A 23 -4.35 12.17 2.35
N MET A 24 -3.56 11.35 1.65
CA MET A 24 -2.11 11.58 1.51
C MET A 24 -1.80 12.94 0.89
N TYR A 25 -2.51 13.28 -0.18
CA TYR A 25 -2.33 14.57 -0.85
C TYR A 25 -2.61 15.76 0.08
N VAL A 26 -3.66 15.67 0.90
CA VAL A 26 -4.00 16.71 1.89
C VAL A 26 -2.94 16.76 3.00
N LEU A 27 -2.49 15.60 3.48
CA LEU A 27 -1.48 15.49 4.52
C LEU A 27 -0.11 15.99 4.06
N GLN A 28 0.28 15.76 2.80
CA GLN A 28 1.56 16.23 2.26
C GLN A 28 1.73 17.74 2.50
N LYS A 29 0.72 18.55 2.17
CA LYS A 29 0.74 20.00 2.40
C LYS A 29 0.90 20.36 3.89
N GLN A 30 0.32 19.54 4.77
CA GLN A 30 0.46 19.79 6.21
C GLN A 30 1.84 19.36 6.72
N TYR A 31 2.41 18.27 6.22
CA TYR A 31 3.78 17.86 6.57
C TYR A 31 4.84 18.89 6.13
N GLU A 32 4.64 19.53 4.98
CA GLU A 32 5.52 20.60 4.52
C GLU A 32 5.60 21.76 5.51
N THR A 33 4.51 22.06 6.25
CA THR A 33 4.50 23.13 7.27
C THR A 33 5.29 22.80 8.54
N LEU A 34 5.61 21.51 8.76
CA LEU A 34 6.38 21.08 9.91
C LEU A 34 7.87 21.42 9.81
N GLU A 35 8.40 21.64 8.61
CA GLU A 35 9.83 21.92 8.38
C GLU A 35 10.71 20.84 9.05
N ILE A 36 10.38 19.57 8.79
CA ILE A 36 11.10 18.42 9.34
C ILE A 36 12.57 18.49 8.92
N ASN A 37 13.49 18.38 9.89
CA ASN A 37 14.92 18.37 9.61
C ASN A 37 15.40 16.92 9.36
N PRO A 38 15.80 16.56 8.11
CA PRO A 38 16.27 15.21 7.79
C PRO A 38 17.52 14.79 8.57
N GLN A 39 18.40 15.74 8.89
CA GLN A 39 19.62 15.46 9.66
C GLN A 39 19.30 15.09 11.10
N ASN A 40 18.31 15.74 11.70
CA ASN A 40 17.84 15.40 13.05
C ASN A 40 17.15 14.04 13.06
N ILE A 41 16.32 13.75 12.05
CA ILE A 41 15.69 12.43 11.89
C ILE A 41 16.76 11.32 11.81
N ALA A 42 17.80 11.51 11.01
CA ALA A 42 18.89 10.55 10.87
C ALA A 42 19.67 10.33 12.18
N LYS A 43 19.81 11.35 13.01
CA LYS A 43 20.50 11.26 14.31
C LYS A 43 19.61 10.65 15.39
N ASN A 44 18.41 11.17 15.56
CA ASN A 44 17.44 10.69 16.55
C ASN A 44 16.03 11.15 16.18
N THR A 45 15.28 10.23 15.57
CA THR A 45 13.90 10.46 15.12
C THR A 45 12.98 10.91 16.25
N SER A 46 13.12 10.32 17.44
CA SER A 46 12.24 10.62 18.58
C SER A 46 12.44 12.06 19.10
N LEU A 47 13.69 12.53 19.13
CA LEU A 47 13.99 13.90 19.56
C LEU A 47 13.45 14.93 18.56
N GLU A 48 13.55 14.66 17.25
CA GLU A 48 12.98 15.57 16.26
C GLU A 48 11.46 15.67 16.39
N PHE A 49 10.76 14.57 16.62
CA PHE A 49 9.31 14.63 16.80
C PHE A 49 8.89 15.26 18.12
N LEU A 50 9.67 15.13 19.19
CA LEU A 50 9.44 15.89 20.42
C LEU A 50 9.62 17.39 20.22
N ARG A 51 10.66 17.79 19.47
CA ARG A 51 10.87 19.20 19.09
C ARG A 51 9.68 19.73 18.30
N LEU A 52 9.24 19.01 17.26
CA LEU A 52 8.08 19.38 16.44
C LEU A 52 6.79 19.47 17.27
N ALA A 53 6.58 18.53 18.20
CA ALA A 53 5.42 18.53 19.08
C ALA A 53 5.39 19.74 20.03
N GLU A 54 6.55 20.32 20.35
CA GLU A 54 6.70 21.52 21.17
C GLU A 54 6.58 22.81 20.34
N GLU A 55 7.38 22.93 19.28
CA GLU A 55 7.49 24.16 18.45
C GLU A 55 6.31 24.33 17.48
N LYS A 56 5.78 23.22 16.92
CA LYS A 56 4.74 23.20 15.89
C LYS A 56 3.49 22.44 16.36
N LYS A 57 3.14 22.58 17.65
CA LYS A 57 2.04 21.82 18.27
C LYS A 57 0.72 21.89 17.48
N ARG A 58 0.39 23.07 16.97
CA ARG A 58 -0.86 23.31 16.23
C ARG A 58 -0.89 22.53 14.92
N GLU A 59 0.20 22.56 14.16
CA GLU A 59 0.38 21.86 12.90
C GLU A 59 0.36 20.35 13.12
N CYS A 60 1.08 19.85 14.12
CA CYS A 60 1.07 18.44 14.51
C CYS A 60 -0.33 17.97 14.87
N CYS A 61 -1.07 18.73 15.70
CA CYS A 61 -2.44 18.40 16.06
C CYS A 61 -3.39 18.47 14.85
N THR A 62 -3.13 19.32 13.86
CA THR A 62 -3.90 19.36 12.61
C THR A 62 -3.70 18.09 11.80
N ILE A 63 -2.46 17.61 11.67
CA ILE A 63 -2.13 16.33 10.99
C ILE A 63 -2.83 15.18 11.68
N ILE A 64 -2.76 15.09 13.02
CA ILE A 64 -3.44 14.04 13.79
C ILE A 64 -4.96 14.12 13.56
N ALA A 65 -5.55 15.33 13.58
CA ALA A 65 -6.97 15.53 13.34
C ALA A 65 -7.40 15.00 11.95
N ILE A 66 -6.60 15.26 10.91
CA ILE A 66 -6.86 14.74 9.56
C ILE A 66 -6.80 13.21 9.55
N HIS A 67 -5.83 12.59 10.24
CA HIS A 67 -5.74 11.14 10.34
C HIS A 67 -6.98 10.52 11.02
N THR A 68 -7.66 11.25 11.90
CA THR A 68 -8.91 10.81 12.53
C THR A 68 -10.15 10.97 11.63
N CYS A 69 -10.05 11.60 10.47
CA CYS A 69 -11.15 11.72 9.53
C CYS A 69 -11.35 10.43 8.74
N LYS A 70 -12.60 9.95 8.68
CA LYS A 70 -12.95 8.74 7.93
C LYS A 70 -13.28 9.05 6.47
N THR A 71 -14.00 10.14 6.23
CA THR A 71 -14.56 10.46 4.90
C THR A 71 -13.90 11.72 4.31
N LYS A 72 -14.06 11.87 2.99
CA LYS A 72 -13.68 13.06 2.25
C LYS A 72 -14.32 14.33 2.84
N ASP A 73 -15.60 14.28 3.15
CA ASP A 73 -16.35 15.44 3.70
C ASP A 73 -15.80 15.87 5.06
N GLU A 74 -15.43 14.92 5.92
CA GLU A 74 -14.78 15.26 7.19
C GLU A 74 -13.40 15.92 6.97
N ILE A 75 -12.61 15.44 6.00
CA ILE A 75 -11.28 15.99 5.70
C ILE A 75 -11.41 17.43 5.18
N PHE A 76 -12.40 17.72 4.36
CA PHE A 76 -12.63 19.06 3.82
C PHE A 76 -13.53 19.95 4.68
N SER A 77 -13.92 19.49 5.88
CA SER A 77 -14.68 20.32 6.83
C SER A 77 -13.76 21.07 7.80
N PRO A 78 -13.53 22.39 7.63
CA PRO A 78 -12.71 23.18 8.55
C PRO A 78 -13.20 23.11 10.00
N LYS A 79 -14.53 23.01 10.19
CA LYS A 79 -15.16 22.91 11.51
C LYS A 79 -14.76 21.62 12.22
N ILE A 80 -14.84 20.47 11.55
CA ILE A 80 -14.50 19.16 12.11
C ILE A 80 -13.00 19.12 12.45
N ILE A 81 -12.15 19.55 11.52
CA ILE A 81 -10.70 19.61 11.76
C ILE A 81 -10.37 20.53 12.93
N ALA A 82 -10.96 21.72 12.99
CA ALA A 82 -10.70 22.65 14.10
C ALA A 82 -11.17 22.10 15.46
N GLU A 83 -12.34 21.45 15.51
CA GLU A 83 -12.85 20.82 16.73
C GLU A 83 -11.89 19.74 17.24
N ARG A 84 -11.53 18.78 16.38
CA ARG A 84 -10.62 17.68 16.73
C ARG A 84 -9.24 18.19 17.12
N ARG A 85 -8.66 19.12 16.36
CA ARG A 85 -7.40 19.77 16.68
C ARG A 85 -7.41 20.46 18.06
N ASN A 86 -8.47 21.22 18.35
CA ASN A 86 -8.57 21.96 19.63
C ASN A 86 -8.64 21.01 20.84
N ILE A 87 -9.28 19.84 20.69
CA ILE A 87 -9.28 18.80 21.74
C ILE A 87 -7.86 18.26 21.93
N LEU A 88 -7.17 17.90 20.85
CA LEU A 88 -5.80 17.40 20.88
C LEU A 88 -4.86 18.42 21.52
N MET A 89 -4.93 19.70 21.11
CA MET A 89 -4.09 20.77 21.68
C MET A 89 -4.27 20.96 23.18
N LYS A 90 -5.50 20.76 23.69
CA LYS A 90 -5.81 20.93 25.12
C LYS A 90 -5.48 19.70 25.96
N LYS A 91 -5.51 18.50 25.40
CA LYS A 91 -5.50 17.26 26.17
C LYS A 91 -4.31 16.34 25.86
N ALA A 92 -3.72 16.41 24.67
CA ALA A 92 -2.57 15.59 24.33
C ALA A 92 -1.29 16.19 24.90
N THR A 93 -0.43 15.33 25.45
CA THR A 93 0.93 15.71 25.85
C THR A 93 1.84 15.82 24.63
N LYS A 94 3.03 16.38 24.78
CA LYS A 94 4.00 16.44 23.69
C LYS A 94 4.50 15.04 23.29
N GLU A 95 4.60 14.14 24.27
CA GLU A 95 5.00 12.76 24.07
C GLU A 95 3.94 11.99 23.26
N ASP A 96 2.65 12.21 23.55
CA ASP A 96 1.54 11.63 22.78
C ASP A 96 1.62 12.08 21.30
N ILE A 97 1.78 13.39 21.08
CA ILE A 97 1.85 13.98 19.75
C ILE A 97 3.07 13.44 18.99
N ALA A 98 4.24 13.40 19.61
CA ALA A 98 5.45 12.84 19.00
C ALA A 98 5.27 11.35 18.64
N SER A 99 4.63 10.56 19.50
CA SER A 99 4.34 9.14 19.26
C SER A 99 3.42 8.95 18.07
N PHE A 100 2.38 9.79 17.91
CA PHE A 100 1.51 9.75 16.74
C PHE A 100 2.27 10.07 15.46
N LEU A 101 3.11 11.12 15.45
CA LEU A 101 3.91 11.47 14.28
C LEU A 101 4.87 10.34 13.89
N MET A 102 5.55 9.73 14.86
CA MET A 102 6.39 8.55 14.61
C MET A 102 5.59 7.41 14.00
N MET A 103 4.41 7.10 14.55
CA MET A 103 3.55 6.06 14.04
C MET A 103 3.13 6.31 12.58
N PHE A 104 2.79 7.55 12.22
CA PHE A 104 2.35 7.88 10.86
C PHE A 104 3.48 7.76 9.84
N LEU A 105 4.70 8.17 10.20
CA LEU A 105 5.84 8.14 9.30
C LEU A 105 6.53 6.77 9.24
N SER A 106 6.38 5.94 10.28
CA SER A 106 6.95 4.58 10.32
C SER A 106 6.05 3.51 9.70
N ASN A 107 4.82 3.84 9.30
CA ASN A 107 3.77 2.85 9.13
C ASN A 107 3.55 2.41 7.67
N ASP A 108 4.55 2.51 6.79
CA ASP A 108 4.48 1.83 5.48
C ASP A 108 4.72 0.33 5.65
N LYS A 109 3.66 -0.41 5.94
CA LYS A 109 3.68 -1.88 6.05
C LYS A 109 3.57 -2.59 4.71
N THR A 110 3.54 -1.87 3.60
CA THR A 110 3.33 -2.46 2.27
C THR A 110 4.38 -3.52 1.96
N ALA A 111 5.66 -3.22 2.20
CA ALA A 111 6.75 -4.17 1.96
C ALA A 111 6.62 -5.44 2.82
N ALA A 112 6.20 -5.29 4.10
CA ALA A 112 5.98 -6.42 4.98
C ALA A 112 4.79 -7.29 4.50
N PHE A 113 3.72 -6.70 4.03
CA PHE A 113 2.58 -7.43 3.47
C PHE A 113 2.93 -8.11 2.15
N ILE A 114 3.63 -7.44 1.22
CA ILE A 114 4.11 -8.02 -0.03
C ILE A 114 4.90 -9.31 0.26
N LYS A 115 5.83 -9.26 1.22
CA LYS A 115 6.59 -10.42 1.64
C LYS A 115 5.73 -11.50 2.32
N TYR A 116 4.82 -11.11 3.21
CA TYR A 116 3.94 -12.05 3.92
C TYR A 116 3.04 -12.85 2.98
N TYR A 117 2.50 -12.20 1.94
CA TYR A 117 1.66 -12.86 0.93
C TYR A 117 2.44 -13.51 -0.21
N GLY A 118 3.79 -13.43 -0.22
CA GLY A 118 4.63 -14.04 -1.23
C GLY A 118 4.59 -13.37 -2.61
N ILE A 119 4.05 -12.15 -2.68
CA ILE A 119 3.94 -11.35 -3.91
C ILE A 119 5.33 -11.03 -4.47
N ASP A 120 6.33 -10.84 -3.60
CA ASP A 120 7.73 -10.61 -3.95
C ASP A 120 8.32 -11.75 -4.79
N LYS A 121 7.99 -13.00 -4.46
CA LYS A 121 8.46 -14.18 -5.20
C LYS A 121 7.90 -14.22 -6.61
N GLU A 122 6.62 -13.89 -6.77
CA GLU A 122 5.99 -13.86 -8.09
C GLU A 122 6.50 -12.68 -8.94
N GLN A 123 6.76 -11.54 -8.32
CA GLN A 123 7.41 -10.41 -8.99
C GLN A 123 8.84 -10.77 -9.44
N GLU A 124 9.62 -11.45 -8.60
CA GLU A 124 10.96 -11.92 -8.97
C GLU A 124 10.91 -12.93 -10.13
N ARG A 125 9.92 -13.81 -10.12
CA ARG A 125 9.67 -14.75 -11.20
C ARG A 125 9.36 -14.05 -12.52
N LEU A 126 8.43 -13.07 -12.48
CA LEU A 126 8.09 -12.23 -13.64
C LEU A 126 9.33 -11.49 -14.18
N HIS A 127 10.16 -10.94 -13.29
CA HIS A 127 11.38 -10.23 -13.68
C HIS A 127 12.33 -11.14 -14.47
N LYS A 128 12.55 -12.38 -14.02
CA LYS A 128 13.38 -13.36 -14.73
C LYS A 128 12.84 -13.69 -16.12
N VAL A 129 11.51 -13.79 -16.28
CA VAL A 129 10.89 -13.98 -17.59
C VAL A 129 11.14 -12.79 -18.50
N MET A 130 11.02 -11.57 -17.98
CA MET A 130 11.26 -10.34 -18.74
C MET A 130 12.73 -10.20 -19.16
N GLU A 131 13.69 -10.55 -18.30
CA GLU A 131 15.12 -10.56 -18.63
C GLU A 131 15.45 -11.49 -19.83
N VAL A 132 14.86 -12.70 -19.84
CA VAL A 132 15.05 -13.64 -20.96
C VAL A 132 14.44 -13.09 -22.25
N LYS A 133 13.31 -12.39 -22.17
CA LYS A 133 12.69 -11.74 -23.33
C LYS A 133 13.54 -10.60 -23.90
N GLU A 134 14.11 -9.77 -23.04
CA GLU A 134 15.00 -8.68 -23.45
C GLU A 134 16.24 -9.23 -24.16
N GLN A 135 16.81 -10.34 -23.65
CA GLN A 135 17.96 -11.00 -24.27
C GLN A 135 17.65 -11.69 -25.61
N SER A 136 16.39 -12.00 -25.88
CA SER A 136 15.99 -12.65 -27.15
C SER A 136 15.87 -11.69 -28.33
N GLY A 137 16.24 -10.42 -28.17
CA GLY A 137 16.51 -9.48 -29.27
C GLY A 137 15.27 -8.88 -29.95
N LYS A 138 14.10 -9.01 -29.38
CA LYS A 138 12.92 -8.25 -29.82
C LYS A 138 12.98 -6.86 -29.21
N ASN A 139 13.57 -5.91 -29.94
CA ASN A 139 13.59 -4.50 -29.55
C ASN A 139 12.15 -3.97 -29.41
N SER A 140 11.66 -3.88 -28.20
CA SER A 140 10.42 -3.16 -27.91
C SER A 140 10.77 -1.82 -27.27
N ILE A 141 10.28 -0.74 -27.86
CA ILE A 141 10.32 0.57 -27.21
C ILE A 141 9.10 0.66 -26.30
N ASN A 142 9.32 0.54 -25.01
CA ASN A 142 8.25 0.66 -24.03
C ASN A 142 7.99 2.13 -23.71
N PHE A 143 6.83 2.63 -24.10
CA PHE A 143 6.30 3.91 -23.65
C PHE A 143 5.59 3.68 -22.32
N GLY A 144 6.37 3.65 -21.22
CA GLY A 144 5.82 3.46 -19.86
C GLY A 144 5.25 4.74 -19.31
N ALA A 145 4.14 4.64 -18.62
CA ALA A 145 3.57 5.73 -17.86
C ALA A 145 4.47 6.08 -16.67
N LYS A 146 5.11 7.24 -16.70
CA LYS A 146 6.04 7.71 -15.66
C LYS A 146 5.36 8.56 -14.57
N SER A 147 4.07 8.85 -14.72
CA SER A 147 3.29 9.65 -13.76
C SER A 147 2.49 8.77 -12.80
N LEU A 148 2.12 9.34 -11.65
CA LEU A 148 1.19 8.69 -10.71
C LEU A 148 -0.11 8.24 -11.39
N TYR A 149 -0.63 9.02 -12.33
CA TYR A 149 -1.85 8.69 -13.07
C TYR A 149 -1.68 7.43 -13.92
N GLY A 150 -0.63 7.36 -14.70
CA GLY A 150 -0.41 6.24 -15.60
C GLY A 150 0.11 4.98 -14.89
N SER A 151 1.04 5.13 -13.94
CA SER A 151 1.65 3.98 -13.27
C SER A 151 0.83 3.41 -12.12
N PHE A 152 -0.06 4.20 -11.52
CA PHE A 152 -0.81 3.81 -10.34
C PHE A 152 -2.32 3.83 -10.56
N ILE A 153 -2.88 4.96 -11.01
CA ILE A 153 -4.33 5.14 -11.11
C ILE A 153 -4.91 4.40 -12.32
N HIS A 154 -4.29 4.55 -13.49
CA HIS A 154 -4.80 3.92 -14.72
C HIS A 154 -4.98 2.40 -14.62
N PRO A 155 -4.01 1.61 -14.15
CA PRO A 155 -4.21 0.18 -13.97
C PRO A 155 -5.35 -0.20 -13.02
N LEU A 156 -5.62 0.62 -12.00
CA LEU A 156 -6.74 0.41 -11.08
C LEU A 156 -8.10 0.70 -11.75
N LEU A 157 -8.16 1.73 -12.60
CA LEU A 157 -9.34 1.99 -13.42
C LEU A 157 -9.61 0.84 -14.40
N GLU A 158 -8.57 0.27 -15.03
CA GLU A 158 -8.69 -0.92 -15.88
C GLU A 158 -9.19 -2.15 -15.12
N MET A 159 -8.85 -2.27 -13.83
CA MET A 159 -9.37 -3.31 -12.94
C MET A 159 -10.83 -3.08 -12.51
N GLY A 160 -11.47 -2.00 -12.97
CA GLY A 160 -12.87 -1.68 -12.70
C GLY A 160 -13.13 -0.82 -11.46
N PHE A 161 -12.09 -0.30 -10.81
CA PHE A 161 -12.29 0.64 -9.71
C PHE A 161 -12.72 2.00 -10.24
N SER A 162 -13.66 2.65 -9.54
CA SER A 162 -14.01 4.04 -9.81
C SER A 162 -12.94 5.01 -9.27
N TRP A 163 -12.88 6.20 -9.82
CA TRP A 163 -12.00 7.28 -9.31
C TRP A 163 -12.22 7.57 -7.82
N GLU A 164 -13.48 7.61 -7.39
CA GLU A 164 -13.83 7.88 -5.99
C GLU A 164 -13.33 6.78 -5.06
N GLU A 165 -13.42 5.51 -5.45
CA GLU A 165 -12.90 4.39 -4.68
C GLU A 165 -11.38 4.46 -4.55
N ILE A 166 -10.66 4.71 -5.65
CA ILE A 166 -9.20 4.79 -5.66
C ILE A 166 -8.71 5.94 -4.77
N VAL A 167 -9.34 7.11 -4.90
CA VAL A 167 -8.81 8.31 -4.25
C VAL A 167 -9.25 8.43 -2.80
N TRP A 168 -10.50 8.04 -2.47
CA TRP A 168 -11.08 8.37 -1.19
C TRP A 168 -11.55 7.21 -0.32
N GLN A 169 -11.80 6.02 -0.90
CA GLN A 169 -12.43 4.93 -0.15
C GLN A 169 -11.46 3.81 0.18
N ARG A 170 -10.51 3.49 -0.71
CA ARG A 170 -9.55 2.40 -0.50
C ARG A 170 -8.27 2.92 0.11
N SER A 171 -7.69 2.16 1.05
CA SER A 171 -6.39 2.54 1.61
C SER A 171 -5.30 2.43 0.55
N TYR A 172 -4.34 3.33 0.63
CA TYR A 172 -3.19 3.36 -0.28
C TYR A 172 -2.40 2.04 -0.25
N THR A 173 -2.20 1.48 0.94
CA THR A 173 -1.53 0.18 1.11
C THR A 173 -2.27 -0.94 0.35
N ASN A 174 -3.60 -1.02 0.50
CA ASN A 174 -4.38 -2.05 -0.20
C ASN A 174 -4.33 -1.88 -1.72
N LEU A 175 -4.38 -0.65 -2.23
CA LEU A 175 -4.24 -0.39 -3.67
C LEU A 175 -2.85 -0.77 -4.19
N ARG A 176 -1.79 -0.48 -3.44
CA ARG A 176 -0.43 -0.91 -3.79
C ARG A 176 -0.30 -2.42 -3.83
N MET A 177 -0.92 -3.13 -2.89
CA MET A 177 -0.92 -4.58 -2.88
C MET A 177 -1.67 -5.17 -4.07
N LEU A 178 -2.84 -4.62 -4.42
CA LEU A 178 -3.58 -5.04 -5.61
C LEU A 178 -2.77 -4.87 -6.90
N LEU A 179 -2.06 -3.75 -7.04
CA LEU A 179 -1.18 -3.54 -8.19
C LEU A 179 0.03 -4.46 -8.19
N ALA A 180 0.59 -4.76 -7.01
CA ALA A 180 1.73 -5.65 -6.88
C ALA A 180 1.37 -7.11 -7.21
N ASP A 181 0.14 -7.51 -6.92
CA ASP A 181 -0.42 -8.86 -7.16
C ASP A 181 -1.27 -8.92 -8.44
N LYS A 182 -1.14 -7.94 -9.34
CA LYS A 182 -1.86 -7.93 -10.61
C LYS A 182 -1.44 -9.15 -11.44
N PRO A 183 -2.40 -10.01 -11.85
CA PRO A 183 -2.08 -11.11 -12.76
C PRO A 183 -1.46 -10.61 -14.07
N ASN A 184 -0.33 -11.17 -14.45
CA ASN A 184 0.34 -10.86 -15.70
C ASN A 184 0.49 -12.13 -16.52
N SER A 185 0.08 -12.10 -17.79
CA SER A 185 0.31 -13.17 -18.74
C SER A 185 1.40 -12.73 -19.72
N VAL A 186 2.49 -13.45 -19.76
CA VAL A 186 3.59 -13.18 -20.66
C VAL A 186 3.76 -14.37 -21.58
N TYR A 187 3.53 -14.18 -22.88
CA TYR A 187 3.77 -15.23 -23.88
C TYR A 187 5.27 -15.42 -24.04
N VAL A 188 5.75 -16.65 -23.85
CA VAL A 188 7.12 -17.07 -24.06
C VAL A 188 7.17 -18.08 -25.19
N THR A 189 8.20 -17.98 -26.06
CA THR A 189 8.45 -18.97 -27.09
C THR A 189 9.15 -20.19 -26.50
N ASP A 190 9.15 -21.33 -27.22
CA ASP A 190 9.84 -22.56 -26.78
C ASP A 190 11.34 -22.35 -26.55
N GLU A 191 11.96 -21.45 -27.31
CA GLU A 191 13.38 -21.09 -27.16
C GLU A 191 13.62 -20.26 -25.89
N GLU A 192 12.75 -19.32 -25.61
CA GLU A 192 12.79 -18.51 -24.38
C GLU A 192 12.51 -19.41 -23.16
N LEU A 193 11.54 -20.32 -23.28
CA LEU A 193 11.20 -21.26 -22.21
C LEU A 193 12.40 -22.14 -21.83
N LYS A 194 13.20 -22.58 -22.81
CA LYS A 194 14.44 -23.37 -22.55
C LYS A 194 15.51 -22.61 -21.80
N LYS A 195 15.55 -21.27 -21.91
CA LYS A 195 16.51 -20.41 -21.23
C LYS A 195 16.10 -20.07 -19.79
N LEU A 196 14.83 -20.26 -19.44
CA LEU A 196 14.34 -19.99 -18.08
C LEU A 196 14.81 -21.07 -17.10
N PRO A 197 15.16 -20.73 -15.86
CA PRO A 197 15.41 -21.67 -14.79
C PRO A 197 14.20 -22.59 -14.53
N ALA A 198 14.43 -23.82 -14.10
CA ALA A 198 13.35 -24.77 -13.78
C ALA A 198 12.35 -24.21 -12.77
N SER A 199 12.84 -23.51 -11.74
CA SER A 199 12.01 -22.85 -10.72
C SER A 199 11.06 -21.75 -11.24
N VAL A 200 11.28 -21.28 -12.46
CA VAL A 200 10.43 -20.29 -13.13
C VAL A 200 9.42 -20.97 -14.07
N ARG A 201 9.81 -22.13 -14.63
CA ARG A 201 8.97 -22.93 -15.55
C ARG A 201 7.87 -23.69 -14.82
N ASP A 202 8.16 -24.17 -13.61
CA ASP A 202 7.17 -24.81 -12.76
C ASP A 202 6.15 -23.79 -12.28
N THR A 203 5.12 -23.63 -13.06
CA THR A 203 3.90 -23.01 -12.59
C THR A 203 3.17 -24.04 -11.75
N ASP A 204 3.10 -23.84 -10.45
CA ASP A 204 2.09 -24.48 -9.59
C ASP A 204 0.66 -24.00 -9.95
N GLY A 205 0.54 -23.17 -10.96
CA GLY A 205 -0.70 -22.84 -11.61
C GLY A 205 -1.13 -24.01 -12.49
N LEU A 206 -1.93 -24.87 -11.91
CA LEU A 206 -2.68 -25.88 -12.63
C LEU A 206 -3.55 -25.19 -13.68
N GLU A 207 -3.06 -25.12 -14.93
CA GLU A 207 -3.93 -24.71 -16.02
C GLU A 207 -5.09 -25.70 -16.07
N ALA A 208 -6.29 -25.20 -15.78
CA ALA A 208 -7.50 -26.03 -15.70
C ALA A 208 -7.78 -26.84 -16.99
N ASN A 209 -7.20 -26.41 -18.11
CA ASN A 209 -7.37 -27.05 -19.43
C ASN A 209 -6.26 -28.04 -19.78
N ASP A 210 -5.23 -28.22 -18.94
CA ASP A 210 -4.22 -29.25 -19.17
C ASP A 210 -4.74 -30.61 -18.70
N PRO A 211 -4.82 -31.64 -19.58
CA PRO A 211 -5.29 -32.99 -19.22
C PRO A 211 -4.51 -33.67 -18.10
N GLU A 212 -3.21 -33.35 -17.95
CA GLU A 212 -2.38 -33.85 -16.84
C GLU A 212 -2.73 -33.16 -15.52
N ASN A 213 -3.04 -31.89 -15.56
CA ASN A 213 -3.49 -31.14 -14.40
C ASN A 213 -4.87 -31.57 -13.93
N ALA A 214 -5.77 -31.84 -14.84
CA ALA A 214 -7.09 -32.46 -14.52
C ALA A 214 -6.92 -33.77 -13.74
N LYS A 215 -5.98 -34.63 -14.14
CA LYS A 215 -5.66 -35.89 -13.43
C LYS A 215 -5.07 -35.63 -12.03
N ARG A 216 -4.19 -34.65 -11.89
CA ARG A 216 -3.61 -34.23 -10.59
C ARG A 216 -4.66 -33.66 -9.64
N ILE A 217 -5.55 -32.81 -10.16
CA ILE A 217 -6.67 -32.25 -9.40
C ILE A 217 -7.60 -33.35 -8.91
N MET A 218 -8.00 -34.30 -9.80
CA MET A 218 -8.80 -35.44 -9.43
C MET A 218 -8.14 -36.35 -8.38
N ALA A 219 -6.80 -36.53 -8.47
CA ALA A 219 -6.05 -37.28 -7.46
C ALA A 219 -6.05 -36.59 -6.09
N ILE A 220 -5.94 -35.26 -6.06
CA ILE A 220 -6.02 -34.46 -4.82
C ILE A 220 -7.42 -34.55 -4.19
N PHE A 221 -8.48 -34.45 -4.98
CA PHE A 221 -9.87 -34.61 -4.51
C PHE A 221 -10.15 -36.03 -3.98
N LYS A 222 -9.67 -37.05 -4.69
CA LYS A 222 -9.80 -38.45 -4.28
C LYS A 222 -9.06 -38.73 -2.95
N ASN A 223 -7.86 -38.15 -2.75
CA ASN A 223 -7.09 -38.26 -1.51
C ASN A 223 -7.75 -37.51 -0.34
N LYS A 224 -8.56 -36.50 -0.62
CA LYS A 224 -9.30 -35.73 0.40
C LYS A 224 -10.74 -36.25 0.62
N GLY A 225 -11.11 -37.34 0.02
CA GLY A 225 -12.44 -37.96 0.18
C GLY A 225 -13.59 -37.14 -0.41
N ILE A 226 -13.31 -36.25 -1.37
CA ILE A 226 -14.31 -35.43 -2.05
C ILE A 226 -14.72 -36.18 -3.33
N GLU A 227 -15.95 -36.70 -3.36
CA GLU A 227 -16.53 -37.26 -4.59
C GLU A 227 -16.85 -36.13 -5.57
N VAL A 228 -16.21 -36.18 -6.74
CA VAL A 228 -16.50 -35.27 -7.86
C VAL A 228 -17.55 -36.01 -8.72
N GLY A 229 -18.79 -35.55 -8.61
CA GLY A 229 -19.90 -36.02 -9.45
C GLY A 229 -19.78 -35.49 -10.89
#